data_6f5835b9df516ab74ce40dd3ab2aa717
#
_entry.id   6f5835b9df516ab74ce40dd3ab2aa717
#
_cell.length_a   1.000
_cell.length_b   1.000
_cell.length_c   1.000
_cell.angle_alpha   90.00
_cell.angle_beta   90.00
_cell.angle_gamma   90.00
#
_symmetry.space_group_name_H-M   'P 1'
#
loop_
_entity.id
_entity.type
_entity.pdbx_description
1 polymer ?
#
loop_
_entity_poly.entity_id
_entity_poly.type
_entity_poly.pdbx_seq_one_letter_code
_entity_poly.pdbx_strand_id
1 'polypeptide(L)'
;MEKFVSTMYDAITQGMEKEFPERVAFRYYTEETDTVTTVLFKELAQDVRRTVTYLQSTIPDVKGKKICLLSKNSYEYVVNTFGAIMAGCVLVPMNQRKSWEEMSHELELVEPAAILTDGEDYGNKAQLEAAYGSLLRPMDGFRSYEPAAELHPIGHDDLMVLMFTSGTTGLSKGVMMSERNLLSAGHVLWAISAQLADKIDLTKPLPGHYMVLPMFHLGAFIDLFSTTVMGWPLNLGSDIRNFYCDIQKMPSQIMSVVPMIMNALHKDVMRGHRDRLGDLWVPIGSSAMFDPQVLLDMAHNGMFVIQCYGATETCGAGIINFAQDEKHIGAVGQGSAYMDYKIEPDGELCMRGDCVMMGYYKDPEG
;
A
#
# COMPACT_ATOMS: atom_id res chain seq x y z
N MET A 1 -0.77 21.07 -10.29
CA MET A 1 -1.16 19.96 -9.38
C MET A 1 -1.78 20.60 -8.14
N GLU A 2 -3.02 20.94 -8.26
CA GLU A 2 -3.73 21.71 -7.23
C GLU A 2 -4.70 20.78 -6.53
N LYS A 3 -4.48 20.61 -5.26
CA LYS A 3 -5.24 19.88 -4.25
C LYS A 3 -4.94 18.38 -4.17
N PHE A 4 -4.12 18.04 -3.21
CA PHE A 4 -4.20 16.74 -2.54
C PHE A 4 -5.63 16.57 -2.05
N VAL A 5 -6.21 15.41 -2.27
CA VAL A 5 -7.60 15.09 -1.92
C VAL A 5 -7.78 15.25 -0.42
N SER A 6 -8.85 15.90 0.02
CA SER A 6 -9.09 16.19 1.43
C SER A 6 -9.69 15.00 2.20
N THR A 7 -10.34 14.06 1.50
CA THR A 7 -10.97 12.86 2.07
C THR A 7 -10.93 11.68 1.11
N MET A 8 -11.07 10.47 1.62
CA MET A 8 -11.25 9.27 0.77
C MET A 8 -12.55 9.34 -0.04
N TYR A 9 -13.59 9.95 0.53
CA TYR A 9 -14.82 10.22 -0.19
C TYR A 9 -14.56 11.09 -1.43
N ASP A 10 -13.78 12.18 -1.29
CA ASP A 10 -13.42 13.05 -2.41
C ASP A 10 -12.49 12.32 -3.41
N ALA A 11 -11.58 11.47 -2.94
CA ALA A 11 -10.72 10.68 -3.83
C ALA A 11 -11.54 9.85 -4.82
N ILE A 12 -12.64 9.27 -4.37
CA ILE A 12 -13.52 8.47 -5.24
C ILE A 12 -14.46 9.37 -6.02
N THR A 13 -15.27 10.21 -5.35
CA THR A 13 -16.38 10.92 -5.98
C THR A 13 -15.96 12.12 -6.82
N GLN A 14 -14.84 12.76 -6.54
CA GLN A 14 -14.27 13.84 -7.35
C GLN A 14 -13.10 13.33 -8.20
N GLY A 15 -12.13 12.63 -7.59
CA GLY A 15 -10.95 12.13 -8.28
C GLY A 15 -11.29 11.08 -9.34
N MET A 16 -11.63 9.86 -8.91
CA MET A 16 -11.81 8.72 -9.80
C MET A 16 -13.00 8.86 -10.75
N GLU A 17 -14.10 9.46 -10.30
CA GLU A 17 -15.33 9.54 -11.09
C GLU A 17 -15.40 10.76 -12.00
N LYS A 18 -14.67 11.86 -11.70
CA LYS A 18 -14.80 13.12 -12.44
C LYS A 18 -13.48 13.70 -12.98
N GLU A 19 -12.40 13.76 -12.16
CA GLU A 19 -11.17 14.43 -12.57
C GLU A 19 -10.32 13.55 -13.49
N PHE A 20 -10.24 12.24 -13.21
CA PHE A 20 -9.41 11.32 -13.99
C PHE A 20 -10.06 9.95 -14.30
N PRO A 21 -11.37 9.89 -14.66
CA PRO A 21 -12.10 8.64 -14.85
C PRO A 21 -11.50 7.73 -15.92
N GLU A 22 -10.92 8.32 -16.97
CA GLU A 22 -10.36 7.61 -18.12
C GLU A 22 -8.86 7.27 -17.94
N ARG A 23 -8.24 7.68 -16.84
CA ARG A 23 -6.85 7.27 -16.56
C ARG A 23 -6.82 5.81 -16.15
N VAL A 24 -5.69 5.18 -16.46
CA VAL A 24 -5.40 3.82 -15.96
C VAL A 24 -5.19 3.86 -14.47
N ALA A 25 -5.96 3.08 -13.72
CA ALA A 25 -5.80 2.87 -12.29
C ALA A 25 -4.83 1.70 -12.03
N PHE A 26 -5.11 0.57 -12.68
CA PHE A 26 -4.35 -0.67 -12.47
C PHE A 26 -4.05 -1.39 -13.76
N ARG A 27 -2.91 -2.09 -13.75
CA ARG A 27 -2.62 -3.18 -14.69
C ARG A 27 -2.19 -4.40 -13.90
N TYR A 28 -2.56 -5.57 -14.39
CA TYR A 28 -2.03 -6.84 -13.90
C TYR A 28 -1.89 -7.81 -15.06
N TYR A 29 -0.84 -8.64 -14.98
CA TYR A 29 -0.55 -9.64 -15.99
C TYR A 29 -1.04 -11.01 -15.52
N THR A 30 -1.71 -11.72 -16.43
CA THR A 30 -2.18 -13.09 -16.22
C THR A 30 -1.38 -14.03 -17.13
N GLU A 31 -0.53 -14.85 -16.50
CA GLU A 31 0.40 -15.74 -17.21
C GLU A 31 -0.33 -16.80 -18.04
N GLU A 32 -1.42 -17.38 -17.50
CA GLU A 32 -2.19 -18.45 -18.17
C GLU A 32 -2.79 -18.01 -19.50
N THR A 33 -3.10 -16.76 -19.66
CA THR A 33 -3.69 -16.18 -20.87
C THR A 33 -2.73 -15.28 -21.66
N ASP A 34 -1.52 -15.05 -21.15
CA ASP A 34 -0.54 -14.09 -21.68
C ASP A 34 -1.16 -12.70 -21.93
N THR A 35 -1.98 -12.23 -21.00
CA THR A 35 -2.70 -10.97 -21.17
C THR A 35 -2.41 -9.99 -20.05
N VAL A 36 -2.32 -8.68 -20.42
CA VAL A 36 -2.34 -7.57 -19.48
C VAL A 36 -3.75 -7.02 -19.41
N THR A 37 -4.38 -7.16 -18.26
CA THR A 37 -5.66 -6.50 -17.98
C THR A 37 -5.39 -5.07 -17.52
N THR A 38 -6.12 -4.12 -18.10
CA THR A 38 -6.07 -2.70 -17.74
C THR A 38 -7.40 -2.29 -17.17
N VAL A 39 -7.39 -1.64 -16.00
CA VAL A 39 -8.57 -1.12 -15.30
C VAL A 39 -8.47 0.39 -15.23
N LEU A 40 -9.53 1.10 -15.59
CA LEU A 40 -9.63 2.54 -15.49
C LEU A 40 -10.14 2.98 -14.11
N PHE A 41 -9.87 4.23 -13.71
CA PHE A 41 -10.35 4.73 -12.42
C PHE A 41 -11.88 4.71 -12.29
N LYS A 42 -12.62 4.98 -13.36
CA LYS A 42 -14.08 4.86 -13.36
C LYS A 42 -14.57 3.42 -13.08
N GLU A 43 -13.84 2.43 -13.58
CA GLU A 43 -14.18 1.02 -13.37
C GLU A 43 -13.85 0.61 -11.93
N LEU A 44 -12.70 1.04 -11.41
CA LEU A 44 -12.34 0.87 -10.00
C LEU A 44 -13.39 1.50 -9.08
N ALA A 45 -13.81 2.75 -9.35
CA ALA A 45 -14.83 3.43 -8.54
C ALA A 45 -16.17 2.67 -8.52
N GLN A 46 -16.59 2.10 -9.67
CA GLN A 46 -17.78 1.27 -9.73
C GLN A 46 -17.64 -0.01 -8.91
N ASP A 47 -16.49 -0.69 -8.97
CA ASP A 47 -16.26 -1.91 -8.22
C ASP A 47 -16.13 -1.65 -6.71
N VAL A 48 -15.54 -0.51 -6.33
CA VAL A 48 -15.56 -0.01 -4.93
C VAL A 48 -17.01 0.18 -4.46
N ARG A 49 -17.87 0.80 -5.25
CA ARG A 49 -19.31 0.95 -4.92
C ARG A 49 -20.05 -0.39 -4.83
N ARG A 50 -19.73 -1.36 -5.69
CA ARG A 50 -20.25 -2.73 -5.59
C ARG A 50 -19.86 -3.40 -4.29
N THR A 51 -18.61 -3.20 -3.86
CA THR A 51 -18.13 -3.73 -2.57
C THR A 51 -18.88 -3.09 -1.39
N VAL A 52 -19.17 -1.80 -1.45
CA VAL A 52 -20.02 -1.15 -0.43
C VAL A 52 -21.38 -1.85 -0.33
N THR A 53 -22.08 -2.07 -1.46
CA THR A 53 -23.36 -2.80 -1.49
C THR A 53 -23.21 -4.23 -0.97
N TYR A 54 -22.16 -4.94 -1.41
CA TYR A 54 -21.86 -6.31 -0.97
C TYR A 54 -21.73 -6.40 0.55
N LEU A 55 -20.88 -5.55 1.16
CA LEU A 55 -20.65 -5.58 2.60
C LEU A 55 -21.90 -5.16 3.38
N GLN A 56 -22.61 -4.12 2.96
CA GLN A 56 -23.86 -3.67 3.60
C GLN A 56 -24.98 -4.71 3.52
N SER A 57 -25.04 -5.49 2.43
CA SER A 57 -26.06 -6.53 2.25
C SER A 57 -25.77 -7.81 3.02
N THR A 58 -24.50 -8.10 3.31
CA THR A 58 -24.07 -9.38 3.90
C THR A 58 -23.64 -9.28 5.37
N ILE A 59 -23.44 -8.06 5.87
CA ILE A 59 -22.96 -7.82 7.24
C ILE A 59 -23.92 -6.82 7.91
N PRO A 60 -24.69 -7.23 8.91
CA PRO A 60 -25.56 -6.33 9.66
C PRO A 60 -24.76 -5.21 10.36
N ASP A 61 -25.27 -3.98 10.31
CA ASP A 61 -24.67 -2.80 10.96
C ASP A 61 -23.17 -2.69 10.67
N VAL A 62 -22.83 -2.72 9.39
CA VAL A 62 -21.45 -2.86 8.88
C VAL A 62 -20.50 -1.76 9.33
N LYS A 63 -21.01 -0.55 9.62
CA LYS A 63 -20.19 0.60 10.06
C LYS A 63 -19.44 0.30 11.35
N GLY A 64 -18.13 0.54 11.37
CA GLY A 64 -17.22 0.27 12.48
C GLY A 64 -16.90 -1.22 12.70
N LYS A 65 -17.48 -2.13 11.89
CA LYS A 65 -17.12 -3.56 11.94
C LYS A 65 -15.74 -3.77 11.30
N LYS A 66 -15.00 -4.73 11.84
CA LYS A 66 -13.68 -5.08 11.34
C LYS A 66 -13.81 -6.13 10.24
N ILE A 67 -13.22 -5.82 9.08
CA ILE A 67 -13.18 -6.69 7.91
C ILE A 67 -11.74 -7.08 7.64
N CYS A 68 -11.42 -8.36 7.83
CA CYS A 68 -10.09 -8.88 7.55
C CYS A 68 -9.93 -9.17 6.05
N LEU A 69 -8.79 -8.78 5.46
CA LEU A 69 -8.36 -9.20 4.14
C LEU A 69 -7.24 -10.23 4.26
N LEU A 70 -7.50 -11.45 3.78
CA LEU A 70 -6.58 -12.58 3.85
C LEU A 70 -6.36 -13.14 2.44
N SER A 71 -5.44 -12.55 1.68
CA SER A 71 -5.19 -12.87 0.27
C SER A 71 -3.81 -12.37 -0.17
N LYS A 72 -3.31 -12.90 -1.28
CA LYS A 72 -2.20 -12.30 -2.03
C LYS A 72 -2.63 -10.99 -2.70
N ASN A 73 -1.65 -10.21 -3.19
CA ASN A 73 -1.93 -9.02 -4.00
C ASN A 73 -2.77 -9.39 -5.22
N SER A 74 -3.89 -8.70 -5.40
CA SER A 74 -4.78 -8.87 -6.56
C SER A 74 -5.63 -7.61 -6.77
N TYR A 75 -6.32 -7.53 -7.89
CA TYR A 75 -7.27 -6.44 -8.13
C TYR A 75 -8.42 -6.49 -7.10
N GLU A 76 -8.91 -7.67 -6.76
CA GLU A 76 -9.94 -7.87 -5.74
C GLU A 76 -9.49 -7.35 -4.36
N TYR A 77 -8.20 -7.53 -4.01
CA TYR A 77 -7.63 -6.98 -2.78
C TYR A 77 -7.76 -5.45 -2.76
N VAL A 78 -7.40 -4.79 -3.87
CA VAL A 78 -7.52 -3.34 -4.02
C VAL A 78 -8.97 -2.88 -3.88
N VAL A 79 -9.88 -3.49 -4.62
CA VAL A 79 -11.31 -3.14 -4.61
C VAL A 79 -11.90 -3.28 -3.21
N ASN A 80 -11.61 -4.40 -2.52
CA ASN A 80 -12.09 -4.63 -1.16
C ASN A 80 -11.44 -3.70 -0.13
N THR A 81 -10.18 -3.28 -0.33
CA THR A 81 -9.54 -2.26 0.50
C THR A 81 -10.36 -0.97 0.52
N PHE A 82 -10.59 -0.38 -0.65
CA PHE A 82 -11.33 0.88 -0.73
C PHE A 82 -12.84 0.70 -0.45
N GLY A 83 -13.43 -0.42 -0.87
CA GLY A 83 -14.82 -0.72 -0.62
C GLY A 83 -15.16 -0.89 0.87
N ALA A 84 -14.32 -1.59 1.63
CA ALA A 84 -14.49 -1.72 3.08
C ALA A 84 -14.37 -0.36 3.80
N ILE A 85 -13.38 0.43 3.43
CA ILE A 85 -13.22 1.80 3.95
C ILE A 85 -14.47 2.63 3.66
N MET A 86 -14.96 2.63 2.42
CA MET A 86 -16.14 3.41 2.02
C MET A 86 -17.46 2.88 2.57
N ALA A 87 -17.51 1.62 2.98
CA ALA A 87 -18.63 1.08 3.75
C ALA A 87 -18.60 1.50 5.23
N GLY A 88 -17.58 2.24 5.65
CA GLY A 88 -17.35 2.67 7.03
C GLY A 88 -16.83 1.55 7.94
N CYS A 89 -16.23 0.50 7.36
CA CYS A 89 -15.60 -0.58 8.11
C CYS A 89 -14.20 -0.19 8.59
N VAL A 90 -13.71 -0.92 9.57
CA VAL A 90 -12.28 -0.96 9.92
C VAL A 90 -11.62 -2.07 9.10
N LEU A 91 -10.75 -1.69 8.19
CA LEU A 91 -9.99 -2.62 7.35
C LEU A 91 -8.87 -3.25 8.16
N VAL A 92 -8.71 -4.57 8.07
CA VAL A 92 -7.63 -5.32 8.73
C VAL A 92 -6.87 -6.16 7.71
N PRO A 93 -5.81 -5.61 7.08
CA PRO A 93 -4.93 -6.38 6.21
C PRO A 93 -4.16 -7.43 7.01
N MET A 94 -4.25 -8.69 6.64
CA MET A 94 -3.63 -9.80 7.36
C MET A 94 -2.55 -10.49 6.51
N ASN A 95 -1.47 -10.90 7.17
CA ASN A 95 -0.45 -11.72 6.55
C ASN A 95 -0.91 -13.18 6.46
N GLN A 96 -1.25 -13.61 5.26
CA GLN A 96 -1.72 -14.98 4.97
C GLN A 96 -0.67 -16.08 5.23
N ARG A 97 0.62 -15.70 5.37
CA ARG A 97 1.73 -16.65 5.59
C ARG A 97 2.15 -16.80 7.04
N LYS A 98 1.44 -16.17 7.98
CA LYS A 98 1.67 -16.37 9.43
C LYS A 98 1.34 -17.79 9.85
N SER A 99 1.97 -18.23 10.94
CA SER A 99 1.56 -19.46 11.62
C SER A 99 0.09 -19.37 12.09
N TRP A 100 -0.55 -20.51 12.30
CA TRP A 100 -1.93 -20.51 12.84
C TRP A 100 -2.00 -19.84 14.22
N GLU A 101 -0.99 -20.05 15.08
CA GLU A 101 -0.91 -19.45 16.40
C GLU A 101 -0.92 -17.92 16.32
N GLU A 102 -0.11 -17.32 15.45
CA GLU A 102 -0.08 -15.86 15.25
C GLU A 102 -1.37 -15.34 14.61
N MET A 103 -1.88 -16.04 13.59
CA MET A 103 -3.10 -15.64 12.88
C MET A 103 -4.33 -15.73 13.79
N SER A 104 -4.49 -16.81 14.57
CA SER A 104 -5.61 -16.98 15.48
C SER A 104 -5.59 -15.92 16.59
N HIS A 105 -4.40 -15.61 17.12
CA HIS A 105 -4.25 -14.53 18.12
C HIS A 105 -4.74 -13.18 17.55
N GLU A 106 -4.35 -12.83 16.34
CA GLU A 106 -4.79 -11.59 15.70
C GLU A 106 -6.31 -11.58 15.43
N LEU A 107 -6.87 -12.71 14.96
CA LEU A 107 -8.30 -12.84 14.73
C LEU A 107 -9.12 -12.75 16.03
N GLU A 108 -8.65 -13.37 17.10
CA GLU A 108 -9.28 -13.27 18.44
C GLU A 108 -9.23 -11.83 18.96
N LEU A 109 -8.11 -11.14 18.79
CA LEU A 109 -7.98 -9.73 19.21
C LEU A 109 -8.90 -8.80 18.40
N VAL A 110 -8.99 -9.03 17.09
CA VAL A 110 -9.79 -8.21 16.16
C VAL A 110 -11.28 -8.48 16.29
N GLU A 111 -11.71 -9.73 16.52
CA GLU A 111 -13.13 -10.12 16.49
C GLU A 111 -13.80 -9.69 15.18
N PRO A 112 -13.39 -10.26 14.01
CA PRO A 112 -13.86 -9.78 12.71
C PRO A 112 -15.33 -10.08 12.48
N ALA A 113 -16.01 -9.19 11.76
CA ALA A 113 -17.37 -9.43 11.26
C ALA A 113 -17.38 -10.23 9.95
N ALA A 114 -16.28 -10.17 9.19
CA ALA A 114 -16.05 -11.02 8.01
C ALA A 114 -14.54 -11.11 7.71
N ILE A 115 -14.15 -12.20 7.05
CA ILE A 115 -12.81 -12.43 6.52
C ILE A 115 -12.96 -12.63 5.03
N LEU A 116 -12.49 -11.67 4.24
CA LEU A 116 -12.47 -11.75 2.79
C LEU A 116 -11.22 -12.52 2.36
N THR A 117 -11.40 -13.60 1.60
CA THR A 117 -10.31 -14.48 1.19
C THR A 117 -10.42 -14.87 -0.29
N ASP A 118 -9.28 -15.11 -0.94
CA ASP A 118 -9.20 -15.67 -2.29
C ASP A 118 -9.44 -17.21 -2.33
N GLY A 119 -9.60 -17.82 -1.16
CA GLY A 119 -9.84 -19.26 -1.03
C GLY A 119 -8.61 -20.14 -1.20
N GLU A 120 -7.44 -19.56 -1.42
CA GLU A 120 -6.17 -20.28 -1.53
C GLU A 120 -5.74 -20.88 -0.18
N ASP A 121 -4.98 -21.97 -0.23
CA ASP A 121 -4.39 -22.56 0.97
C ASP A 121 -2.97 -22.03 1.20
N TYR A 122 -2.82 -21.22 2.23
CA TYR A 122 -1.54 -20.68 2.69
C TYR A 122 -0.93 -21.49 3.84
N GLY A 123 -1.47 -22.68 4.13
CA GLY A 123 -1.03 -23.58 5.17
C GLY A 123 -1.93 -23.62 6.43
N ASN A 124 -2.93 -22.73 6.51
CA ASN A 124 -3.84 -22.63 7.67
C ASN A 124 -5.33 -22.78 7.28
N LYS A 125 -5.63 -23.14 6.03
CA LYS A 125 -7.01 -23.15 5.50
C LYS A 125 -7.96 -23.99 6.33
N ALA A 126 -7.56 -25.21 6.67
CA ALA A 126 -8.41 -26.12 7.45
C ALA A 126 -8.75 -25.58 8.86
N GLN A 127 -7.76 -24.99 9.56
CA GLN A 127 -7.97 -24.38 10.86
C GLN A 127 -8.86 -23.12 10.76
N LEU A 128 -8.63 -22.31 9.73
CA LEU A 128 -9.41 -21.09 9.46
C LEU A 128 -10.87 -21.46 9.18
N GLU A 129 -11.13 -22.43 8.32
CA GLU A 129 -12.48 -22.91 8.03
C GLU A 129 -13.18 -23.49 9.25
N ALA A 130 -12.46 -24.28 10.07
CA ALA A 130 -13.01 -24.86 11.30
C ALA A 130 -13.40 -23.80 12.33
N ALA A 131 -12.57 -22.76 12.53
CA ALA A 131 -12.77 -21.74 13.55
C ALA A 131 -13.65 -20.58 13.08
N TYR A 132 -13.54 -20.16 11.83
CA TYR A 132 -14.14 -18.94 11.30
C TYR A 132 -14.95 -19.14 10.00
N GLY A 133 -15.30 -20.38 9.63
CA GLY A 133 -15.96 -20.70 8.35
C GLY A 133 -17.22 -19.91 8.07
N SER A 134 -18.02 -19.58 9.10
CA SER A 134 -19.22 -18.75 8.96
C SER A 134 -18.93 -17.28 8.61
N LEU A 135 -17.71 -16.81 8.86
CA LEU A 135 -17.27 -15.44 8.58
C LEU A 135 -16.50 -15.31 7.27
N LEU A 136 -16.10 -16.44 6.66
CA LEU A 136 -15.39 -16.42 5.38
C LEU A 136 -16.30 -15.94 4.25
N ARG A 137 -15.77 -15.06 3.44
CA ARG A 137 -16.44 -14.48 2.26
C ARG A 137 -15.47 -14.44 1.07
N PRO A 138 -15.93 -14.68 -0.17
CA PRO A 138 -15.08 -14.58 -1.35
C PRO A 138 -14.73 -13.11 -1.63
N MET A 139 -13.47 -12.85 -2.02
CA MET A 139 -13.00 -11.51 -2.36
C MET A 139 -13.67 -10.95 -3.62
N ASP A 140 -14.09 -11.80 -4.55
CA ASP A 140 -14.78 -11.43 -5.79
C ASP A 140 -16.32 -11.32 -5.61
N GLY A 141 -16.82 -11.55 -4.41
CA GLY A 141 -18.26 -11.52 -4.09
C GLY A 141 -18.97 -10.22 -4.50
N PHE A 142 -18.26 -9.10 -4.51
CA PHE A 142 -18.80 -7.81 -4.94
C PHE A 142 -19.29 -7.80 -6.38
N ARG A 143 -18.76 -8.65 -7.27
CA ARG A 143 -19.11 -8.72 -8.70
C ARG A 143 -20.58 -9.04 -8.95
N SER A 144 -21.26 -9.63 -7.97
CA SER A 144 -22.69 -10.00 -8.04
C SER A 144 -23.64 -8.90 -7.57
N TYR A 145 -23.10 -7.71 -7.22
CA TYR A 145 -23.90 -6.62 -6.67
C TYR A 145 -23.89 -5.39 -7.58
N GLU A 146 -24.97 -4.62 -7.54
CA GLU A 146 -25.03 -3.32 -8.20
C GLU A 146 -24.23 -2.28 -7.41
N PRO A 147 -23.61 -1.30 -8.10
CA PRO A 147 -22.91 -0.21 -7.42
C PRO A 147 -23.83 0.57 -6.48
N ALA A 148 -23.37 0.89 -5.28
CA ALA A 148 -24.08 1.75 -4.35
C ALA A 148 -24.36 3.14 -5.00
N ALA A 149 -25.61 3.57 -4.97
CA ALA A 149 -26.02 4.85 -5.54
C ALA A 149 -25.35 6.03 -4.78
N GLU A 150 -25.25 5.91 -3.46
CA GLU A 150 -24.67 6.92 -2.60
C GLU A 150 -23.52 6.34 -1.78
N LEU A 151 -22.48 7.14 -1.58
CA LEU A 151 -21.40 6.91 -0.63
C LEU A 151 -21.52 7.97 0.48
N HIS A 152 -21.05 7.62 1.66
CA HIS A 152 -21.06 8.54 2.79
C HIS A 152 -19.63 8.84 3.23
N PRO A 153 -19.30 10.11 3.57
CA PRO A 153 -18.03 10.44 4.15
C PRO A 153 -17.79 9.68 5.45
N ILE A 154 -16.54 9.27 5.65
CA ILE A 154 -16.03 8.79 6.94
C ILE A 154 -15.46 9.96 7.72
N GLY A 155 -15.46 9.89 9.04
CA GLY A 155 -14.84 10.93 9.87
C GLY A 155 -13.33 10.87 9.80
N HIS A 156 -12.67 12.02 9.72
CA HIS A 156 -11.21 12.11 9.66
C HIS A 156 -10.48 11.37 10.78
N ASP A 157 -11.08 11.34 11.96
CA ASP A 157 -10.52 10.70 13.16
C ASP A 157 -11.14 9.32 13.44
N ASP A 158 -12.03 8.82 12.56
CA ASP A 158 -12.56 7.46 12.67
C ASP A 158 -11.44 6.44 12.40
N LEU A 159 -11.41 5.36 13.19
CA LEU A 159 -10.51 4.24 12.92
C LEU A 159 -10.83 3.62 11.57
N MET A 160 -9.89 3.67 10.64
CA MET A 160 -10.08 3.23 9.26
C MET A 160 -9.33 1.95 8.95
N VAL A 161 -8.09 1.83 9.44
CA VAL A 161 -7.22 0.66 9.21
C VAL A 161 -6.60 0.21 10.53
N LEU A 162 -6.56 -1.09 10.73
CA LEU A 162 -5.86 -1.75 11.82
C LEU A 162 -4.82 -2.70 11.22
N MET A 163 -3.55 -2.38 11.37
CA MET A 163 -2.46 -3.13 10.76
C MET A 163 -1.54 -3.73 11.83
N PHE A 164 -1.25 -5.02 11.70
CA PHE A 164 -0.42 -5.72 12.66
C PHE A 164 1.07 -5.61 12.34
N THR A 165 1.87 -5.31 13.37
CA THR A 165 3.33 -5.32 13.33
C THR A 165 3.89 -6.45 14.18
N SER A 166 5.05 -6.98 13.81
CA SER A 166 5.81 -7.88 14.66
C SER A 166 6.37 -7.07 15.84
N GLY A 167 5.71 -7.12 16.97
CA GLY A 167 6.19 -6.44 18.18
C GLY A 167 7.54 -6.99 18.66
N THR A 168 8.35 -6.12 19.27
CA THR A 168 9.63 -6.50 19.89
C THR A 168 9.45 -7.49 21.06
N THR A 169 8.24 -7.61 21.58
CA THR A 169 7.85 -8.51 22.71
C THR A 169 7.34 -9.88 22.27
N GLY A 170 7.34 -10.18 20.95
CA GLY A 170 6.97 -11.49 20.39
C GLY A 170 5.50 -11.61 19.95
N LEU A 171 4.57 -10.82 20.48
CA LEU A 171 3.16 -10.78 20.03
C LEU A 171 2.93 -9.59 19.10
N SER A 172 2.14 -9.80 18.05
CA SER A 172 1.77 -8.74 17.11
C SER A 172 0.95 -7.65 17.80
N LYS A 173 1.31 -6.37 17.59
CA LYS A 173 0.52 -5.22 18.03
C LYS A 173 -0.27 -4.66 16.87
N GLY A 174 -1.52 -4.30 17.12
CA GLY A 174 -2.41 -3.69 16.12
C GLY A 174 -2.27 -2.18 16.13
N VAL A 175 -1.67 -1.59 15.10
CA VAL A 175 -1.52 -0.16 14.89
C VAL A 175 -2.82 0.41 14.34
N MET A 176 -3.40 1.38 15.04
CA MET A 176 -4.67 2.04 14.66
C MET A 176 -4.41 3.27 13.80
N MET A 177 -4.98 3.32 12.61
CA MET A 177 -4.83 4.42 11.66
C MET A 177 -6.18 5.00 11.26
N SER A 178 -6.30 6.34 11.37
CA SER A 178 -7.46 7.09 10.88
C SER A 178 -7.28 7.52 9.42
N GLU A 179 -8.34 8.08 8.83
CA GLU A 179 -8.26 8.74 7.53
C GLU A 179 -7.21 9.88 7.56
N ARG A 180 -7.21 10.71 8.61
CA ARG A 180 -6.23 11.78 8.81
C ARG A 180 -4.79 11.28 8.74
N ASN A 181 -4.50 10.18 9.44
CA ASN A 181 -3.16 9.62 9.47
C ASN A 181 -2.69 9.19 8.06
N LEU A 182 -3.54 8.47 7.32
CA LEU A 182 -3.18 7.95 5.99
C LEU A 182 -3.10 9.04 4.93
N LEU A 183 -4.01 10.02 4.95
CA LEU A 183 -3.94 11.16 4.03
C LEU A 183 -2.69 12.01 4.28
N SER A 184 -2.35 12.24 5.56
CA SER A 184 -1.13 12.97 5.93
C SER A 184 0.13 12.23 5.48
N ALA A 185 0.15 10.91 5.62
CA ALA A 185 1.23 10.08 5.10
C ALA A 185 1.33 10.14 3.56
N GLY A 186 0.21 10.21 2.87
CA GLY A 186 0.16 10.38 1.41
C GLY A 186 0.84 11.67 0.90
N HIS A 187 0.94 12.72 1.72
CA HIS A 187 1.69 13.92 1.38
C HIS A 187 3.20 13.66 1.17
N VAL A 188 3.73 12.63 1.80
CA VAL A 188 5.13 12.21 1.60
C VAL A 188 5.35 11.72 0.17
N LEU A 189 4.44 10.90 -0.35
CA LEU A 189 4.50 10.46 -1.75
C LEU A 189 4.21 11.61 -2.73
N TRP A 190 3.36 12.55 -2.34
CA TRP A 190 3.21 13.78 -3.11
C TRP A 190 4.53 14.57 -3.20
N ALA A 191 5.29 14.68 -2.10
CA ALA A 191 6.61 15.30 -2.10
C ALA A 191 7.59 14.56 -3.02
N ILE A 192 7.57 13.22 -3.03
CA ILE A 192 8.33 12.38 -3.97
C ILE A 192 7.92 12.71 -5.41
N SER A 193 6.62 12.75 -5.69
CA SER A 193 6.10 13.09 -7.03
C SER A 193 6.51 14.48 -7.48
N ALA A 194 6.53 15.47 -6.57
CA ALA A 194 6.99 16.82 -6.86
C ALA A 194 8.48 16.86 -7.24
N GLN A 195 9.33 16.08 -6.58
CA GLN A 195 10.76 15.93 -6.93
C GLN A 195 10.97 15.21 -8.28
N LEU A 196 10.04 14.37 -8.66
CA LEU A 196 10.08 13.68 -9.95
C LEU A 196 9.48 14.50 -11.09
N ALA A 197 8.69 15.54 -10.81
CA ALA A 197 7.94 16.32 -11.80
C ALA A 197 8.85 16.91 -12.90
N ASP A 198 10.04 17.41 -12.54
CA ASP A 198 11.02 17.94 -13.48
C ASP A 198 11.76 16.85 -14.29
N LYS A 199 11.62 15.59 -13.89
CA LYS A 199 12.27 14.42 -14.52
C LYS A 199 11.33 13.58 -15.35
N ILE A 200 10.02 13.81 -15.19
CA ILE A 200 8.95 13.08 -15.87
C ILE A 200 8.36 13.99 -16.95
N ASP A 201 8.31 13.49 -18.16
CA ASP A 201 7.62 14.16 -19.28
C ASP A 201 6.09 14.00 -19.09
N LEU A 202 5.46 15.02 -18.52
CA LEU A 202 4.01 15.03 -18.28
C LEU A 202 3.15 15.10 -19.57
N THR A 203 3.78 15.21 -20.75
CA THR A 203 3.08 15.05 -22.03
C THR A 203 2.84 13.59 -22.40
N LYS A 204 3.51 12.67 -21.71
CA LYS A 204 3.35 11.22 -21.81
C LYS A 204 2.41 10.69 -20.73
N PRO A 205 1.91 9.45 -20.88
CA PRO A 205 1.18 8.80 -19.80
C PRO A 205 1.97 8.83 -18.48
N LEU A 206 1.28 9.00 -17.36
CA LEU A 206 1.90 9.01 -16.04
C LEU A 206 2.72 7.72 -15.82
N PRO A 207 3.85 7.81 -15.13
CA PRO A 207 4.71 6.67 -14.88
C PRO A 207 3.99 5.59 -14.07
N GLY A 208 4.11 4.35 -14.51
CA GLY A 208 3.60 3.20 -13.76
C GLY A 208 4.44 2.91 -12.52
N HIS A 209 3.77 2.64 -11.42
CA HIS A 209 4.40 2.15 -10.19
C HIS A 209 4.23 0.62 -10.13
N TYR A 210 5.32 -0.13 -10.17
CA TYR A 210 5.26 -1.59 -10.02
C TYR A 210 5.22 -1.97 -8.55
N MET A 211 4.20 -2.73 -8.18
CA MET A 211 4.00 -3.20 -6.81
C MET A 211 3.97 -4.72 -6.74
N VAL A 212 4.92 -5.29 -6.02
CA VAL A 212 5.00 -6.72 -5.71
C VAL A 212 5.13 -6.97 -4.21
N LEU A 213 5.45 -5.92 -3.44
CA LEU A 213 5.50 -6.03 -1.99
C LEU A 213 4.09 -6.32 -1.44
N PRO A 214 3.97 -7.19 -0.41
CA PRO A 214 2.66 -7.57 0.11
C PRO A 214 1.88 -6.40 0.68
N MET A 215 0.63 -6.22 0.26
CA MET A 215 -0.23 -5.10 0.66
C MET A 215 -0.69 -5.13 2.13
N PHE A 216 -0.45 -6.23 2.85
CA PHE A 216 -0.64 -6.28 4.30
C PHE A 216 0.50 -5.60 5.07
N HIS A 217 1.62 -5.25 4.42
CA HIS A 217 2.66 -4.39 4.99
C HIS A 217 2.42 -2.94 4.63
N LEU A 218 2.65 -2.07 5.60
CA LEU A 218 2.36 -0.65 5.45
C LEU A 218 3.05 0.00 4.25
N GLY A 219 4.30 -0.33 3.93
CA GLY A 219 5.00 0.24 2.78
C GLY A 219 4.23 0.06 1.48
N ALA A 220 3.78 -1.17 1.17
CA ALA A 220 2.97 -1.45 0.00
C ALA A 220 1.54 -0.87 0.12
N PHE A 221 0.98 -0.87 1.32
CA PHE A 221 -0.34 -0.30 1.57
C PHE A 221 -0.39 1.22 1.31
N ILE A 222 0.62 1.96 1.79
CA ILE A 222 0.67 3.41 1.56
C ILE A 222 0.97 3.76 0.11
N ASP A 223 1.74 2.93 -0.62
CA ASP A 223 1.92 3.07 -2.06
C ASP A 223 0.60 2.88 -2.80
N LEU A 224 -0.14 1.79 -2.49
CA LEU A 224 -1.48 1.57 -3.03
C LEU A 224 -2.40 2.75 -2.78
N PHE A 225 -2.48 3.17 -1.52
CA PHE A 225 -3.36 4.25 -1.09
C PHE A 225 -3.02 5.56 -1.82
N SER A 226 -1.77 5.98 -1.78
CA SER A 226 -1.34 7.27 -2.30
C SER A 226 -1.36 7.34 -3.83
N THR A 227 -0.90 6.29 -4.53
CA THR A 227 -0.96 6.26 -6.00
C THR A 227 -2.40 6.32 -6.50
N THR A 228 -3.31 5.59 -5.83
CA THR A 228 -4.72 5.58 -6.17
C THR A 228 -5.38 6.94 -5.94
N VAL A 229 -5.11 7.57 -4.79
CA VAL A 229 -5.64 8.91 -4.47
C VAL A 229 -5.09 9.98 -5.40
N MET A 230 -3.84 9.88 -5.84
CA MET A 230 -3.23 10.81 -6.78
C MET A 230 -3.61 10.57 -8.26
N GLY A 231 -4.34 9.53 -8.57
CA GLY A 231 -4.68 9.18 -9.96
C GLY A 231 -3.49 8.66 -10.77
N TRP A 232 -2.55 7.96 -10.13
CA TRP A 232 -1.38 7.36 -10.75
C TRP A 232 -1.59 5.87 -11.02
N PRO A 233 -1.09 5.32 -12.14
CA PRO A 233 -1.28 3.91 -12.46
C PRO A 233 -0.40 3.02 -11.59
N LEU A 234 -0.99 1.95 -11.04
CA LEU A 234 -0.31 0.91 -10.28
C LEU A 234 -0.31 -0.39 -11.09
N ASN A 235 0.86 -0.97 -11.29
CA ASN A 235 1.05 -2.24 -11.97
C ASN A 235 1.24 -3.34 -10.92
N LEU A 236 0.27 -4.24 -10.81
CA LEU A 236 0.23 -5.27 -9.77
C LEU A 236 1.06 -6.49 -10.18
N GLY A 237 2.14 -6.74 -9.46
CA GLY A 237 2.83 -8.02 -9.51
C GLY A 237 2.24 -9.02 -8.53
N SER A 238 1.99 -10.22 -8.96
CA SER A 238 1.44 -11.29 -8.13
C SER A 238 2.52 -11.98 -7.27
N ASP A 239 3.74 -12.11 -7.80
CA ASP A 239 4.87 -12.74 -7.15
C ASP A 239 6.19 -12.14 -7.64
N ILE A 240 7.16 -11.97 -6.75
CA ILE A 240 8.47 -11.43 -7.10
C ILE A 240 9.22 -12.30 -8.11
N ARG A 241 8.92 -13.59 -8.19
CA ARG A 241 9.52 -14.50 -9.17
C ARG A 241 9.17 -14.14 -10.61
N ASN A 242 8.02 -13.48 -10.81
CA ASN A 242 7.52 -13.04 -12.12
C ASN A 242 8.01 -11.64 -12.50
N PHE A 243 8.79 -10.97 -11.64
CA PHE A 243 9.20 -9.58 -11.80
C PHE A 243 9.69 -9.24 -13.21
N TYR A 244 10.64 -10.03 -13.76
CA TYR A 244 11.22 -9.73 -15.08
C TYR A 244 10.21 -9.90 -16.23
N CYS A 245 9.25 -10.80 -16.10
CA CYS A 245 8.16 -10.93 -17.06
C CYS A 245 7.19 -9.76 -16.93
N ASP A 246 6.74 -9.49 -15.73
CA ASP A 246 5.75 -8.46 -15.43
C ASP A 246 6.23 -7.07 -15.89
N ILE A 247 7.49 -6.71 -15.60
CA ILE A 247 8.03 -5.38 -15.91
C ILE A 247 8.25 -5.15 -17.40
N GLN A 248 8.42 -6.22 -18.18
CA GLN A 248 8.47 -6.16 -19.64
C GLN A 248 7.07 -6.02 -20.26
N LYS A 249 6.05 -6.59 -19.64
CA LYS A 249 4.66 -6.55 -20.10
C LYS A 249 3.94 -5.27 -19.64
N MET A 250 4.27 -4.79 -18.44
CA MET A 250 3.63 -3.61 -17.83
C MET A 250 4.66 -2.50 -17.62
N PRO A 251 4.74 -1.49 -18.53
CA PRO A 251 5.71 -0.40 -18.41
C PRO A 251 5.67 0.26 -17.04
N SER A 252 6.77 0.17 -16.30
CA SER A 252 6.86 0.62 -14.91
C SER A 252 8.15 1.41 -14.71
N GLN A 253 8.03 2.65 -14.28
CA GLN A 253 9.15 3.56 -14.08
C GLN A 253 9.58 3.63 -12.62
N ILE A 254 8.67 3.33 -11.70
CA ILE A 254 8.83 3.44 -10.25
C ILE A 254 8.59 2.08 -9.62
N MET A 255 9.32 1.75 -8.56
CA MET A 255 9.12 0.53 -7.79
C MET A 255 9.59 0.72 -6.35
N SER A 256 8.74 0.39 -5.38
CA SER A 256 9.15 0.28 -3.98
C SER A 256 9.91 -1.03 -3.74
N VAL A 257 11.07 -0.92 -3.09
CA VAL A 257 11.99 -2.03 -2.92
C VAL A 257 12.48 -2.16 -1.47
N VAL A 258 12.78 -3.40 -1.09
CA VAL A 258 13.52 -3.75 0.13
C VAL A 258 14.98 -4.10 -0.24
N PRO A 259 15.92 -4.18 0.72
CA PRO A 259 17.34 -4.42 0.40
C PRO A 259 17.60 -5.62 -0.49
N MET A 260 16.86 -6.71 -0.31
CA MET A 260 17.01 -7.92 -1.13
C MET A 260 16.71 -7.64 -2.62
N ILE A 261 15.65 -6.88 -2.89
CA ILE A 261 15.26 -6.52 -4.26
C ILE A 261 16.27 -5.52 -4.83
N MET A 262 16.63 -4.48 -4.07
CA MET A 262 17.64 -3.50 -4.50
C MET A 262 18.96 -4.18 -4.91
N ASN A 263 19.45 -5.15 -4.10
CA ASN A 263 20.65 -5.90 -4.41
C ASN A 263 20.51 -6.76 -5.69
N ALA A 264 19.32 -7.26 -5.99
CA ALA A 264 19.07 -7.99 -7.23
C ALA A 264 19.11 -7.05 -8.45
N LEU A 265 18.44 -5.89 -8.36
CA LEU A 265 18.49 -4.85 -9.40
C LEU A 265 19.90 -4.35 -9.64
N HIS A 266 20.66 -4.07 -8.55
CA HIS A 266 22.06 -3.65 -8.61
C HIS A 266 22.92 -4.67 -9.36
N LYS A 267 22.79 -5.97 -9.09
CA LYS A 267 23.52 -7.02 -9.81
C LYS A 267 23.26 -7.00 -11.31
N ASP A 268 22.00 -6.80 -11.73
CA ASP A 268 21.67 -6.70 -13.15
C ASP A 268 22.29 -5.45 -13.79
N VAL A 269 22.18 -4.30 -13.13
CA VAL A 269 22.77 -3.04 -13.60
C VAL A 269 24.30 -3.18 -13.76
N MET A 270 25.00 -3.71 -12.75
CA MET A 270 26.45 -3.84 -12.76
C MET A 270 26.98 -4.89 -13.77
N ARG A 271 26.13 -5.82 -14.18
CA ARG A 271 26.44 -6.79 -15.25
C ARG A 271 26.08 -6.31 -16.66
N GLY A 272 25.56 -5.08 -16.79
CA GLY A 272 25.13 -4.53 -18.06
C GLY A 272 23.78 -5.04 -18.56
N HIS A 273 22.98 -5.68 -17.70
CA HIS A 273 21.64 -6.20 -18.02
C HIS A 273 20.52 -5.20 -17.68
N ARG A 274 20.76 -3.92 -17.95
CA ARG A 274 19.78 -2.83 -17.69
C ARG A 274 18.47 -3.02 -18.48
N ASP A 275 18.57 -3.62 -19.67
CA ASP A 275 17.45 -3.98 -20.53
C ASP A 275 16.39 -4.89 -19.85
N ARG A 276 16.84 -5.75 -18.94
CA ARG A 276 15.95 -6.64 -18.16
C ARG A 276 15.02 -5.90 -17.22
N LEU A 277 15.38 -4.66 -16.84
CA LEU A 277 14.60 -3.82 -15.93
C LEU A 277 13.53 -2.98 -16.65
N GLY A 278 13.40 -3.13 -17.97
CA GLY A 278 12.45 -2.34 -18.77
C GLY A 278 12.63 -0.84 -18.55
N ASP A 279 11.54 -0.15 -18.28
CA ASP A 279 11.52 1.31 -18.06
C ASP A 279 11.83 1.74 -16.62
N LEU A 280 12.11 0.80 -15.71
CA LEU A 280 12.35 1.10 -14.28
C LEU A 280 13.61 1.96 -14.11
N TRP A 281 13.47 3.13 -13.47
CA TRP A 281 14.60 4.02 -13.16
C TRP A 281 14.50 4.69 -11.79
N VAL A 282 13.37 4.55 -11.06
CA VAL A 282 13.16 5.10 -9.72
C VAL A 282 12.88 3.96 -8.73
N PRO A 283 13.89 3.32 -8.16
CA PRO A 283 13.70 2.45 -7.01
C PRO A 283 13.54 3.30 -5.74
N ILE A 284 12.48 3.02 -4.98
CA ILE A 284 12.18 3.66 -3.68
C ILE A 284 12.47 2.65 -2.59
N GLY A 285 13.57 2.81 -1.89
CA GLY A 285 14.03 1.93 -0.82
C GLY A 285 13.39 2.24 0.53
N SER A 286 12.91 1.22 1.23
CA SER A 286 12.34 1.34 2.58
C SER A 286 12.52 0.06 3.40
N SER A 287 12.03 0.05 4.62
CA SER A 287 11.94 -1.09 5.55
C SER A 287 13.23 -1.49 6.25
N ALA A 288 14.41 -1.22 5.70
CA ALA A 288 15.69 -1.46 6.34
C ALA A 288 16.80 -0.60 5.70
N MET A 289 17.98 -0.58 6.32
CA MET A 289 19.13 0.17 5.83
C MET A 289 19.70 -0.46 4.56
N PHE A 290 20.08 0.35 3.58
CA PHE A 290 20.71 -0.05 2.34
C PHE A 290 22.23 0.20 2.41
N ASP A 291 23.00 -0.61 1.71
CA ASP A 291 24.44 -0.37 1.53
C ASP A 291 24.61 0.92 0.71
N PRO A 292 25.28 1.96 1.24
CA PRO A 292 25.51 3.22 0.51
C PRO A 292 26.24 3.02 -0.83
N GLN A 293 27.13 2.03 -0.94
CA GLN A 293 27.83 1.75 -2.19
C GLN A 293 26.87 1.22 -3.26
N VAL A 294 25.94 0.34 -2.89
CA VAL A 294 24.91 -0.15 -3.79
C VAL A 294 24.05 1.00 -4.33
N LEU A 295 23.64 1.92 -3.46
CA LEU A 295 22.85 3.09 -3.86
C LEU A 295 23.62 4.01 -4.80
N LEU A 296 24.90 4.26 -4.49
CA LEU A 296 25.79 5.11 -5.29
C LEU A 296 26.03 4.51 -6.67
N ASP A 297 26.31 3.21 -6.75
CA ASP A 297 26.47 2.49 -8.01
C ASP A 297 25.19 2.59 -8.87
N MET A 298 24.01 2.42 -8.26
CA MET A 298 22.73 2.57 -8.96
C MET A 298 22.55 3.99 -9.50
N ALA A 299 22.87 5.02 -8.69
CA ALA A 299 22.78 6.41 -9.08
C ALA A 299 23.72 6.74 -10.25
N HIS A 300 24.99 6.28 -10.19
CA HIS A 300 25.97 6.47 -11.25
C HIS A 300 25.58 5.76 -12.57
N ASN A 301 24.72 4.74 -12.48
CA ASN A 301 24.21 4.02 -13.64
C ASN A 301 22.80 4.48 -14.08
N GLY A 302 22.42 5.72 -13.73
CA GLY A 302 21.23 6.39 -14.25
C GLY A 302 19.92 6.03 -13.55
N MET A 303 19.98 5.40 -12.37
CA MET A 303 18.82 5.22 -11.51
C MET A 303 18.66 6.43 -10.59
N PHE A 304 17.45 6.89 -10.34
CA PHE A 304 17.16 7.91 -9.34
C PHE A 304 16.70 7.22 -8.05
N VAL A 305 17.65 6.94 -7.18
CA VAL A 305 17.38 6.19 -5.95
C VAL A 305 16.77 7.10 -4.90
N ILE A 306 15.67 6.67 -4.31
CA ILE A 306 15.01 7.35 -3.21
C ILE A 306 15.05 6.43 -2.00
N GLN A 307 15.34 6.95 -0.82
CA GLN A 307 15.22 6.20 0.44
C GLN A 307 14.14 6.83 1.32
N CYS A 308 13.35 5.97 1.96
CA CYS A 308 12.33 6.37 2.91
C CYS A 308 12.57 5.66 4.25
N TYR A 309 12.54 6.42 5.33
CA TYR A 309 12.54 5.93 6.70
C TYR A 309 11.20 6.26 7.36
N GLY A 310 10.58 5.28 7.96
CA GLY A 310 9.32 5.40 8.69
C GLY A 310 8.97 4.08 9.37
N ALA A 311 7.92 4.11 10.15
CA ALA A 311 7.39 2.95 10.88
C ALA A 311 5.89 2.80 10.56
N THR A 312 5.30 1.66 10.94
CA THR A 312 3.85 1.48 10.87
C THR A 312 3.14 2.50 11.74
N GLU A 313 3.72 2.83 12.88
CA GLU A 313 3.26 3.81 13.85
C GLU A 313 3.26 5.25 13.33
N THR A 314 4.01 5.54 12.27
CA THR A 314 4.00 6.84 11.56
C THR A 314 3.33 6.75 10.18
N CYS A 315 2.52 5.71 9.94
CA CYS A 315 1.87 5.44 8.67
C CYS A 315 2.83 5.44 7.46
N GLY A 316 4.07 4.98 7.66
CA GLY A 316 5.12 4.97 6.63
C GLY A 316 5.74 6.34 6.32
N ALA A 317 5.16 7.42 6.84
CA ALA A 317 5.72 8.75 6.71
C ALA A 317 6.88 8.97 7.70
N GLY A 318 7.85 9.76 7.30
CA GLY A 318 9.00 10.04 8.15
C GLY A 318 10.03 10.86 7.41
N ILE A 319 11.15 10.26 7.08
CA ILE A 319 12.30 10.93 6.51
C ILE A 319 12.53 10.42 5.09
N ILE A 320 12.89 11.31 4.16
CA ILE A 320 13.11 10.94 2.75
C ILE A 320 14.48 11.47 2.31
N ASN A 321 15.24 10.63 1.62
CA ASN A 321 16.50 10.98 1.00
C ASN A 321 16.38 10.97 -0.53
N PHE A 322 16.61 12.13 -1.13
CA PHE A 322 16.70 12.33 -2.59
C PHE A 322 18.15 12.53 -3.07
N ALA A 323 19.14 12.50 -2.17
CA ALA A 323 20.54 12.72 -2.53
C ALA A 323 21.05 11.59 -3.42
N GLN A 324 21.81 11.99 -4.46
CA GLN A 324 22.45 11.07 -5.40
C GLN A 324 23.98 11.19 -5.34
N ASP A 325 24.50 11.92 -4.35
CA ASP A 325 25.93 12.16 -4.19
C ASP A 325 26.53 11.29 -3.07
N GLU A 326 27.82 11.01 -3.17
CA GLU A 326 28.58 10.13 -2.28
C GLU A 326 28.46 10.54 -0.79
N LYS A 327 28.39 11.84 -0.51
CA LYS A 327 28.37 12.36 0.86
C LYS A 327 27.05 12.11 1.59
N HIS A 328 25.93 12.14 0.87
CA HIS A 328 24.60 12.18 1.48
C HIS A 328 23.73 10.95 1.14
N ILE A 329 24.10 10.15 0.11
CA ILE A 329 23.28 9.02 -0.33
C ILE A 329 23.08 7.96 0.75
N GLY A 330 24.05 7.78 1.66
CA GLY A 330 23.96 6.83 2.77
C GLY A 330 23.17 7.32 3.99
N ALA A 331 22.73 8.59 4.01
CA ALA A 331 21.90 9.11 5.09
C ALA A 331 20.44 8.67 4.92
N VAL A 332 19.66 8.71 6.00
CA VAL A 332 18.20 8.47 5.91
C VAL A 332 17.46 9.62 5.24
N GLY A 333 18.04 10.82 5.18
CA GLY A 333 17.52 11.97 4.43
C GLY A 333 17.06 13.15 5.30
N GLN A 334 16.02 13.83 4.81
CA GLN A 334 15.45 15.00 5.45
C GLN A 334 14.04 14.69 5.94
N GLY A 335 13.68 15.27 7.07
CA GLY A 335 12.33 15.19 7.61
C GLY A 335 11.30 15.79 6.67
N SER A 336 10.12 15.19 6.62
CA SER A 336 8.97 15.74 5.89
C SER A 336 8.55 17.09 6.51
N ALA A 337 8.16 18.04 5.68
CA ALA A 337 7.62 19.32 6.13
C ALA A 337 6.27 19.21 6.89
N TYR A 338 5.67 18.03 6.90
CA TYR A 338 4.39 17.73 7.56
C TYR A 338 4.53 17.08 8.93
N MET A 339 5.77 16.97 9.44
CA MET A 339 6.09 16.38 10.74
C MET A 339 7.11 17.23 11.50
N ASP A 340 7.01 17.24 12.81
CA ASP A 340 8.03 17.74 13.71
C ASP A 340 8.98 16.62 14.13
N TYR A 341 10.24 16.93 14.26
CA TYR A 341 11.30 15.98 14.64
C TYR A 341 12.11 16.52 15.81
N LYS A 342 12.47 15.64 16.72
CA LYS A 342 13.36 15.94 17.83
C LYS A 342 14.29 14.75 18.05
N ILE A 343 15.56 15.02 18.26
CA ILE A 343 16.53 14.02 18.72
C ILE A 343 16.75 14.30 20.22
N GLU A 344 16.44 13.29 21.04
CA GLU A 344 16.67 13.36 22.48
C GLU A 344 18.17 13.24 22.81
N PRO A 345 18.62 13.62 24.02
CA PRO A 345 20.03 13.57 24.40
C PRO A 345 20.69 12.19 24.32
N ASP A 346 19.90 11.12 24.42
CA ASP A 346 20.32 9.73 24.30
C ASP A 346 20.35 9.23 22.83
N GLY A 347 19.93 10.08 21.87
CA GLY A 347 19.93 9.80 20.45
C GLY A 347 18.59 9.26 19.93
N GLU A 348 17.55 9.16 20.75
CA GLU A 348 16.22 8.74 20.32
C GLU A 348 15.60 9.76 19.36
N LEU A 349 15.09 9.29 18.22
CA LEU A 349 14.36 10.09 17.24
C LEU A 349 12.87 10.12 17.59
N CYS A 350 12.39 11.25 18.07
CA CYS A 350 10.98 11.51 18.29
C CYS A 350 10.34 12.18 17.08
N MET A 351 9.14 11.72 16.72
CA MET A 351 8.37 12.25 15.60
C MET A 351 6.96 12.63 16.06
N ARG A 352 6.45 13.77 15.59
CA ARG A 352 5.11 14.25 15.89
C ARG A 352 4.47 14.81 14.61
N GLY A 353 3.20 14.47 14.37
CA GLY A 353 2.42 14.99 13.24
C GLY A 353 1.15 14.16 13.02
N ASP A 354 0.33 14.59 12.06
CA ASP A 354 -0.96 13.95 11.76
C ASP A 354 -0.81 12.52 11.20
N CYS A 355 0.37 12.12 10.72
CA CYS A 355 0.64 10.76 10.28
C CYS A 355 1.03 9.80 11.43
N VAL A 356 1.18 10.27 12.67
CA VAL A 356 1.39 9.39 13.82
C VAL A 356 0.06 8.68 14.16
N MET A 357 0.13 7.37 14.36
CA MET A 357 -1.01 6.51 14.65
C MET A 357 -1.88 6.99 15.81
N MET A 358 -3.10 6.48 15.91
CA MET A 358 -4.00 6.75 17.04
C MET A 358 -3.58 6.04 18.33
N GLY A 359 -2.68 5.05 18.27
CA GLY A 359 -2.24 4.18 19.35
C GLY A 359 -2.35 2.69 18.97
N TYR A 360 -2.04 1.81 19.91
CA TYR A 360 -2.20 0.37 19.72
C TYR A 360 -3.59 -0.11 20.12
N TYR A 361 -4.15 -1.01 19.33
CA TYR A 361 -5.50 -1.55 19.54
C TYR A 361 -5.57 -2.44 20.79
N LYS A 362 -6.46 -2.11 21.73
CA LYS A 362 -6.62 -2.77 23.04
C LYS A 362 -5.33 -2.78 23.89
N ASP A 363 -4.37 -1.88 23.63
CA ASP A 363 -3.12 -1.74 24.40
C ASP A 363 -2.84 -0.25 24.67
N PRO A 364 -3.53 0.38 25.63
CA PRO A 364 -3.42 1.82 25.91
C PRO A 364 -2.11 2.23 26.59
N GLU A 365 -1.31 1.27 27.06
CA GLU A 365 -0.02 1.51 27.74
C GLU A 365 1.18 1.23 26.81
N GLY A 366 0.94 0.73 25.60
CA GLY A 366 1.95 0.30 24.63
C GLY A 366 2.61 1.40 23.82
#